data_d4320ad253e6dcb84be5c67cab6c56a6
#
_entry.id   d4320ad253e6dcb84be5c67cab6c56a6
#
_cell.length_a   1.000
_cell.length_b   1.000
_cell.length_c   1.000
_cell.angle_alpha   90.00
_cell.angle_beta   90.00
_cell.angle_gamma   90.00
#
_symmetry.space_group_name_H-M   'P 1'
#
loop_
_entity.id
_entity.type
_entity.pdbx_description
1 polymer ?
#
loop_
_entity_poly.entity_id
_entity_poly.type
_entity_poly.pdbx_seq_one_letter_code
_entity_poly.pdbx_strand_id
1 'polypeptide(L)'
;MAFLSRHGLALSLSDLEQFLAGAPGIRHNSVLVTIDDGHLSTWSIARPILKRHHIPAVAFVTPGMVGRKRGFDERISESYAGWSELRELTASGVQVASHSMSHRSLGAMSSSQVREEAAMSKTMLEDRLGVEVGAFAYPYGTRADFTTATGQILRDVGYRFAFTSQHGPISRGVNHWELPRIKIEGGEPLWMFRLATRGGLDQWKWIDRSLWRLQASPGR
;
A
#
# COMPACT_ATOMS: atom_id res chain seq x y z
N MET A 1 3.67 8.72 -14.09
CA MET A 1 2.43 8.17 -14.65
C MET A 1 2.47 8.11 -16.17
N ALA A 2 2.77 9.18 -16.90
CA ALA A 2 2.86 9.17 -18.39
C ALA A 2 3.77 8.06 -18.98
N PHE A 3 4.86 7.71 -18.30
CA PHE A 3 5.73 6.60 -18.69
C PHE A 3 5.00 5.25 -18.58
N LEU A 4 4.35 4.96 -17.45
CA LEU A 4 3.62 3.71 -17.25
C LEU A 4 2.48 3.54 -18.26
N SER A 5 1.69 4.60 -18.46
CA SER A 5 0.59 4.63 -19.41
C SER A 5 1.06 4.34 -20.84
N ARG A 6 2.06 5.08 -21.33
CA ARG A 6 2.59 4.92 -22.71
C ARG A 6 3.15 3.53 -22.99
N HIS A 7 3.64 2.83 -21.99
CA HIS A 7 4.24 1.50 -22.17
C HIS A 7 3.28 0.36 -21.76
N GLY A 8 2.06 0.69 -21.31
CA GLY A 8 1.08 -0.31 -20.87
C GLY A 8 1.61 -1.18 -19.71
N LEU A 9 2.27 -0.53 -18.74
CA LEU A 9 2.91 -1.23 -17.62
C LEU A 9 2.06 -1.20 -16.34
N ALA A 10 1.01 -0.38 -16.29
CA ALA A 10 0.18 -0.27 -15.10
C ALA A 10 -0.74 -1.47 -14.94
N LEU A 11 -0.79 -2.01 -13.72
CA LEU A 11 -1.68 -3.09 -13.30
C LEU A 11 -2.73 -2.58 -12.33
N SER A 12 -3.91 -3.21 -12.34
CA SER A 12 -4.88 -3.14 -11.26
C SER A 12 -4.56 -4.15 -10.15
N LEU A 13 -5.21 -4.00 -9.00
CA LEU A 13 -5.14 -4.96 -7.91
C LEU A 13 -5.71 -6.34 -8.34
N SER A 14 -6.75 -6.34 -9.17
CA SER A 14 -7.33 -7.56 -9.75
C SER A 14 -6.34 -8.30 -10.65
N ASP A 15 -5.57 -7.58 -11.47
CA ASP A 15 -4.52 -8.19 -12.29
C ASP A 15 -3.44 -8.85 -11.42
N LEU A 16 -3.03 -8.18 -10.33
CA LEU A 16 -2.08 -8.76 -9.37
C LEU A 16 -2.66 -10.02 -8.72
N GLU A 17 -3.92 -9.99 -8.31
CA GLU A 17 -4.60 -11.14 -7.71
C GLU A 17 -4.64 -12.34 -8.67
N GLN A 18 -4.98 -12.11 -9.93
CA GLN A 18 -4.95 -13.14 -10.97
C GLN A 18 -3.53 -13.68 -11.19
N PHE A 19 -2.51 -12.83 -11.19
CA PHE A 19 -1.12 -13.25 -11.29
C PHE A 19 -0.71 -14.16 -10.12
N LEU A 20 -1.06 -13.79 -8.90
CA LEU A 20 -0.77 -14.57 -7.69
C LEU A 20 -1.52 -15.92 -7.70
N ALA A 21 -2.70 -15.96 -8.28
CA ALA A 21 -3.48 -17.18 -8.51
C ALA A 21 -2.93 -18.05 -9.67
N GLY A 22 -1.87 -17.62 -10.34
CA GLY A 22 -1.22 -18.40 -11.40
C GLY A 22 -1.72 -18.11 -12.83
N ALA A 23 -2.62 -17.13 -13.01
CA ALA A 23 -3.10 -16.78 -14.34
C ALA A 23 -1.95 -16.27 -15.25
N PRO A 24 -1.95 -16.63 -16.56
CA PRO A 24 -1.00 -16.11 -17.53
C PRO A 24 -1.35 -14.66 -17.92
N GLY A 25 -0.43 -13.97 -18.61
CA GLY A 25 -0.75 -12.75 -19.37
C GLY A 25 -0.25 -11.44 -18.79
N ILE A 26 0.29 -11.41 -17.56
CA ILE A 26 0.92 -10.20 -17.03
C ILE A 26 2.29 -9.98 -17.71
N ARG A 27 2.49 -8.78 -18.25
CA ARG A 27 3.76 -8.40 -18.85
C ARG A 27 4.85 -8.31 -17.79
N HIS A 28 6.05 -8.72 -18.16
CA HIS A 28 7.24 -8.46 -17.36
C HIS A 28 7.39 -6.95 -17.08
N ASN A 29 7.86 -6.58 -15.91
CA ASN A 29 7.99 -5.19 -15.44
C ASN A 29 6.67 -4.40 -15.33
N SER A 30 5.54 -5.09 -15.21
CA SER A 30 4.28 -4.42 -14.86
C SER A 30 4.29 -3.89 -13.44
N VAL A 31 3.58 -2.79 -13.20
CA VAL A 31 3.63 -2.01 -11.96
C VAL A 31 2.23 -1.79 -11.41
N LEU A 32 2.00 -2.18 -10.17
CA LEU A 32 0.86 -1.73 -9.38
C LEU A 32 1.26 -0.46 -8.62
N VAL A 33 0.55 0.63 -8.84
CA VAL A 33 0.76 1.88 -8.09
C VAL A 33 0.01 1.80 -6.77
N THR A 34 0.73 2.04 -5.67
CA THR A 34 0.15 2.08 -4.32
C THR A 34 0.46 3.40 -3.63
N ILE A 35 -0.47 3.89 -2.81
CA ILE A 35 -0.34 5.13 -2.05
C ILE A 35 -0.84 4.85 -0.64
N ASP A 36 -0.01 5.08 0.36
CA ASP A 36 -0.33 4.77 1.75
C ASP A 36 -0.97 5.95 2.50
N ASP A 37 -1.44 5.69 3.72
CA ASP A 37 -1.94 6.58 4.76
C ASP A 37 -3.34 7.19 4.51
N GLY A 38 -3.75 7.40 3.27
CA GLY A 38 -5.01 8.08 2.97
C GLY A 38 -4.97 9.60 3.16
N HIS A 39 -3.80 10.23 2.93
CA HIS A 39 -3.68 11.69 2.98
C HIS A 39 -4.57 12.39 1.95
N LEU A 40 -4.98 13.62 2.26
CA LEU A 40 -5.78 14.47 1.37
C LEU A 40 -5.10 14.70 0.01
N SER A 41 -3.77 14.70 -0.03
CA SER A 41 -2.98 14.80 -1.27
C SER A 41 -3.22 13.63 -2.23
N THR A 42 -3.62 12.47 -1.75
CA THR A 42 -4.03 11.34 -2.60
C THR A 42 -5.25 11.71 -3.45
N TRP A 43 -6.23 12.42 -2.87
CA TRP A 43 -7.39 12.90 -3.57
C TRP A 43 -7.09 14.16 -4.41
N SER A 44 -6.41 15.17 -3.84
CA SER A 44 -6.24 16.48 -4.48
C SER A 44 -5.15 16.51 -5.54
N ILE A 45 -4.10 15.69 -5.40
CA ILE A 45 -2.93 15.68 -6.29
C ILE A 45 -2.83 14.37 -7.09
N ALA A 46 -2.82 13.22 -6.42
CA ALA A 46 -2.59 11.96 -7.10
C ALA A 46 -3.77 11.55 -8.01
N ARG A 47 -5.01 11.66 -7.52
CA ARG A 47 -6.21 11.29 -8.28
C ARG A 47 -6.30 11.94 -9.66
N PRO A 48 -6.18 13.27 -9.85
CA PRO A 48 -6.26 13.88 -11.18
C PRO A 48 -5.14 13.43 -12.12
N ILE A 49 -3.97 13.12 -11.59
CA ILE A 49 -2.84 12.60 -12.38
C ILE A 49 -3.11 11.15 -12.81
N LEU A 50 -3.55 10.29 -11.89
CA LEU A 50 -3.90 8.90 -12.16
C LEU A 50 -5.02 8.82 -13.21
N LYS A 51 -6.09 9.62 -13.04
CA LYS A 51 -7.21 9.70 -13.96
C LYS A 51 -6.77 10.16 -15.35
N ARG A 52 -5.96 11.21 -15.46
CA ARG A 52 -5.44 11.73 -16.75
C ARG A 52 -4.67 10.68 -17.54
N HIS A 53 -3.96 9.80 -16.85
CA HIS A 53 -3.11 8.78 -17.48
C HIS A 53 -3.74 7.40 -17.51
N HIS A 54 -4.99 7.26 -17.05
CA HIS A 54 -5.70 5.96 -16.93
C HIS A 54 -4.88 4.91 -16.18
N ILE A 55 -4.26 5.33 -15.07
CA ILE A 55 -3.44 4.44 -14.22
C ILE A 55 -4.33 3.93 -13.08
N PRO A 56 -4.58 2.62 -13.00
CA PRO A 56 -5.18 2.02 -11.82
C PRO A 56 -4.21 2.12 -10.64
N ALA A 57 -4.77 2.35 -9.45
CA ALA A 57 -3.97 2.48 -8.23
C ALA A 57 -4.73 1.96 -7.02
N VAL A 58 -4.00 1.68 -5.94
CA VAL A 58 -4.54 1.30 -4.64
C VAL A 58 -4.16 2.36 -3.60
N ALA A 59 -5.14 2.87 -2.88
CA ALA A 59 -4.93 3.73 -1.72
C ALA A 59 -5.12 2.88 -0.45
N PHE A 60 -4.06 2.67 0.31
CA PHE A 60 -4.12 2.05 1.63
C PHE A 60 -4.48 3.10 2.67
N VAL A 61 -5.65 2.96 3.26
CA VAL A 61 -6.25 3.98 4.13
C VAL A 61 -6.28 3.49 5.57
N THR A 62 -5.97 4.40 6.50
CA THR A 62 -6.13 4.21 7.95
C THR A 62 -7.45 4.85 8.41
N PRO A 63 -8.54 4.09 8.61
CA PRO A 63 -9.86 4.65 8.90
C PRO A 63 -9.90 5.53 10.15
N GLY A 64 -9.12 5.19 11.17
CA GLY A 64 -9.03 5.97 12.40
C GLY A 64 -8.44 7.38 12.23
N MET A 65 -7.83 7.66 11.08
CA MET A 65 -7.26 8.95 10.75
C MET A 65 -8.13 9.78 9.80
N VAL A 66 -9.16 9.20 9.18
CA VAL A 66 -10.01 9.86 8.19
C VAL A 66 -10.55 11.18 8.72
N GLY A 67 -10.36 12.25 7.95
CA GLY A 67 -10.80 13.61 8.27
C GLY A 67 -9.98 14.34 9.35
N ARG A 68 -8.91 13.70 9.88
CA ARG A 68 -8.04 14.33 10.90
C ARG A 68 -6.99 15.21 10.23
N LYS A 69 -6.53 16.21 10.99
CA LYS A 69 -5.32 16.99 10.68
C LYS A 69 -4.16 16.46 11.51
N ARG A 70 -3.00 16.27 10.89
CA ARG A 70 -1.76 15.90 11.57
C ARG A 70 -0.83 17.11 11.55
N GLY A 71 -0.34 17.51 12.71
CA GLY A 71 0.68 18.56 12.87
C GLY A 71 0.23 19.66 13.82
N PHE A 72 1.21 20.22 14.55
CA PHE A 72 1.05 21.35 15.46
C PHE A 72 1.30 22.69 14.76
N ASP A 73 1.87 22.68 13.55
CA ASP A 73 2.18 23.87 12.74
C ASP A 73 1.33 23.85 11.46
N GLU A 74 0.53 24.88 11.23
CA GLU A 74 -0.32 25.02 10.04
C GLU A 74 0.46 24.98 8.73
N ARG A 75 1.77 25.27 8.76
CA ARG A 75 2.67 25.23 7.60
C ARG A 75 3.12 23.82 7.21
N ILE A 76 2.95 22.83 8.10
CA ILE A 76 3.37 21.43 7.91
C ILE A 76 2.19 20.48 8.21
N SER A 77 0.95 20.98 8.28
CA SER A 77 -0.20 20.14 8.59
C SER A 77 -0.55 19.26 7.41
N GLU A 78 -0.27 17.98 7.51
CA GLU A 78 -0.83 16.97 6.63
C GLU A 78 -2.27 16.68 7.06
N SER A 79 -3.21 16.83 6.13
CA SER A 79 -4.60 16.45 6.35
C SER A 79 -4.86 15.08 5.74
N TYR A 80 -5.63 14.27 6.45
CA TYR A 80 -6.17 13.03 5.91
C TYR A 80 -7.45 13.31 5.11
N ALA A 81 -7.67 12.54 4.06
CA ALA A 81 -8.90 12.60 3.28
C ALA A 81 -10.11 12.27 4.17
N GLY A 82 -11.22 12.98 3.98
CA GLY A 82 -12.49 12.65 4.59
C GLY A 82 -13.22 11.54 3.81
N TRP A 83 -14.34 11.06 4.34
CA TRP A 83 -15.12 10.01 3.71
C TRP A 83 -15.71 10.41 2.34
N SER A 84 -15.97 11.71 2.11
CA SER A 84 -16.41 12.25 0.81
C SER A 84 -15.31 12.09 -0.25
N GLU A 85 -14.09 12.50 0.09
CA GLU A 85 -12.92 12.41 -0.80
C GLU A 85 -12.55 10.95 -1.09
N LEU A 86 -12.67 10.06 -0.11
CA LEU A 86 -12.45 8.63 -0.31
C LEU A 86 -13.50 7.99 -1.23
N ARG A 87 -14.78 8.39 -1.13
CA ARG A 87 -15.82 7.97 -2.08
C ARG A 87 -15.53 8.46 -3.50
N GLU A 88 -15.05 9.69 -3.66
CA GLU A 88 -14.64 10.19 -4.96
C GLU A 88 -13.39 9.48 -5.53
N LEU A 89 -12.46 9.05 -4.66
CA LEU A 89 -11.33 8.22 -5.07
C LEU A 89 -11.82 6.90 -5.66
N THR A 90 -12.70 6.19 -4.95
CA THR A 90 -13.27 4.91 -5.44
C THR A 90 -14.03 5.10 -6.75
N ALA A 91 -14.87 6.13 -6.85
CA ALA A 91 -15.61 6.47 -8.08
C ALA A 91 -14.68 6.82 -9.26
N SER A 92 -13.46 7.26 -9.01
CA SER A 92 -12.46 7.57 -10.05
C SER A 92 -11.62 6.36 -10.50
N GLY A 93 -11.86 5.16 -9.94
CA GLY A 93 -11.13 3.94 -10.28
C GLY A 93 -9.88 3.67 -9.40
N VAL A 94 -9.66 4.45 -8.35
CA VAL A 94 -8.66 4.13 -7.33
C VAL A 94 -9.29 3.16 -6.33
N GLN A 95 -8.72 1.98 -6.18
CA GLN A 95 -9.20 1.01 -5.19
C GLN A 95 -8.75 1.44 -3.79
N VAL A 96 -9.65 1.33 -2.81
CA VAL A 96 -9.32 1.55 -1.40
C VAL A 96 -9.05 0.22 -0.73
N ALA A 97 -7.99 0.17 0.07
CA ALA A 97 -7.56 -0.99 0.84
C ALA A 97 -7.15 -0.56 2.26
N SER A 98 -6.88 -1.50 3.14
CA SER A 98 -6.64 -1.24 4.55
C SER A 98 -5.16 -0.95 4.86
N HIS A 99 -4.92 0.06 5.73
CA HIS A 99 -3.61 0.34 6.34
C HIS A 99 -3.67 0.28 7.88
N SER A 100 -4.33 -0.73 8.43
CA SER A 100 -4.75 -0.89 9.83
C SER A 100 -5.75 0.17 10.30
N MET A 101 -6.26 0.03 11.51
CA MET A 101 -7.24 0.97 12.08
C MET A 101 -6.58 2.25 12.59
N SER A 102 -5.40 2.15 13.22
CA SER A 102 -4.77 3.25 13.97
C SER A 102 -3.37 3.63 13.49
N HIS A 103 -2.85 2.99 12.43
CA HIS A 103 -1.49 3.16 11.90
C HIS A 103 -0.38 2.82 12.92
N ARG A 104 -0.62 1.90 13.82
CA ARG A 104 0.40 1.39 14.75
C ARG A 104 1.11 0.18 14.17
N SER A 105 2.40 0.01 14.53
CA SER A 105 3.15 -1.21 14.20
C SER A 105 2.47 -2.45 14.79
N LEU A 106 2.18 -3.45 13.95
CA LEU A 106 1.52 -4.69 14.38
C LEU A 106 2.50 -5.69 14.99
N GLY A 107 3.81 -5.51 14.78
CA GLY A 107 4.83 -6.44 15.21
C GLY A 107 4.96 -6.55 16.74
N ALA A 108 4.61 -5.50 17.46
CA ALA A 108 4.64 -5.45 18.93
C ALA A 108 3.28 -5.71 19.60
N MET A 109 2.21 -5.94 18.81
CA MET A 109 0.87 -6.14 19.31
C MET A 109 0.59 -7.61 19.66
N SER A 110 -0.31 -7.82 20.62
CA SER A 110 -0.87 -9.15 20.87
C SER A 110 -1.75 -9.60 19.69
N SER A 111 -1.94 -10.89 19.52
CA SER A 111 -2.77 -11.45 18.46
C SER A 111 -4.22 -10.92 18.49
N SER A 112 -4.78 -10.64 19.66
CA SER A 112 -6.10 -10.04 19.81
C SER A 112 -6.14 -8.60 19.29
N GLN A 113 -5.13 -7.80 19.62
CA GLN A 113 -5.00 -6.42 19.11
C GLN A 113 -4.81 -6.37 17.61
N VAL A 114 -3.97 -7.26 17.04
CA VAL A 114 -3.80 -7.38 15.59
C VAL A 114 -5.13 -7.71 14.91
N ARG A 115 -5.90 -8.66 15.45
CA ARG A 115 -7.21 -9.03 14.92
C ARG A 115 -8.20 -7.86 14.97
N GLU A 116 -8.22 -7.12 16.07
CA GLU A 116 -9.06 -5.93 16.24
C GLU A 116 -8.71 -4.83 15.22
N GLU A 117 -7.43 -4.46 15.10
CA GLU A 117 -6.92 -3.49 14.12
C GLU A 117 -7.31 -3.86 12.68
N ALA A 118 -7.14 -5.12 12.31
CA ALA A 118 -7.45 -5.62 10.98
C ALA A 118 -8.96 -5.66 10.73
N ALA A 119 -9.74 -6.25 11.65
CA ALA A 119 -11.18 -6.42 11.48
C ALA A 119 -11.93 -5.08 11.48
N MET A 120 -11.63 -4.20 12.44
CA MET A 120 -12.26 -2.87 12.52
C MET A 120 -11.96 -2.02 11.28
N SER A 121 -10.69 -2.05 10.81
CA SER A 121 -10.32 -1.33 9.60
C SER A 121 -11.07 -1.82 8.38
N LYS A 122 -11.14 -3.14 8.18
CA LYS A 122 -11.86 -3.76 7.07
C LYS A 122 -13.33 -3.37 7.08
N THR A 123 -14.01 -3.65 8.20
CA THR A 123 -15.44 -3.37 8.36
C THR A 123 -15.77 -1.88 8.14
N MET A 124 -15.00 -0.99 8.75
CA MET A 124 -15.26 0.45 8.62
C MET A 124 -15.09 0.95 7.19
N LEU A 125 -14.07 0.48 6.46
CA LEU A 125 -13.87 0.86 5.05
C LEU A 125 -14.99 0.30 4.16
N GLU A 126 -15.38 -0.95 4.35
CA GLU A 126 -16.45 -1.60 3.59
C GLU A 126 -17.80 -0.92 3.83
N ASP A 127 -18.15 -0.66 5.08
CA ASP A 127 -19.43 -0.02 5.46
C ASP A 127 -19.53 1.44 4.94
N ARG A 128 -18.43 2.19 5.02
CA ARG A 128 -18.42 3.61 4.66
C ARG A 128 -18.32 3.87 3.17
N LEU A 129 -17.70 2.95 2.42
CA LEU A 129 -17.40 3.14 1.00
C LEU A 129 -18.22 2.22 0.09
N GLY A 130 -18.83 1.16 0.61
CA GLY A 130 -19.58 0.18 -0.18
C GLY A 130 -18.70 -0.64 -1.12
N VAL A 131 -17.44 -0.88 -0.74
CA VAL A 131 -16.45 -1.63 -1.53
C VAL A 131 -15.94 -2.84 -0.77
N GLU A 132 -15.47 -3.85 -1.45
CA GLU A 132 -14.77 -4.97 -0.84
C GLU A 132 -13.31 -4.60 -0.54
N VAL A 133 -12.83 -4.87 0.68
CA VAL A 133 -11.45 -4.61 1.11
C VAL A 133 -10.69 -5.91 1.30
N GLY A 134 -10.03 -6.37 0.22
CA GLY A 134 -9.29 -7.64 0.21
C GLY A 134 -7.78 -7.51 0.41
N ALA A 135 -7.22 -6.30 0.37
CA ALA A 135 -5.80 -6.06 0.53
C ALA A 135 -5.48 -5.28 1.80
N PHE A 136 -4.31 -5.56 2.35
CA PHE A 136 -3.76 -4.89 3.53
C PHE A 136 -2.34 -4.38 3.25
N ALA A 137 -1.94 -3.24 3.80
CA ALA A 137 -0.54 -2.85 3.88
C ALA A 137 -0.16 -2.67 5.36
N TYR A 138 0.96 -3.25 5.77
CA TYR A 138 1.46 -3.08 7.13
C TYR A 138 1.92 -1.65 7.36
N PRO A 139 1.46 -0.94 8.41
CA PRO A 139 2.05 0.33 8.82
C PRO A 139 3.56 0.19 8.98
N TYR A 140 4.32 1.14 8.42
CA TYR A 140 5.78 1.09 8.30
C TYR A 140 6.31 -0.07 7.44
N GLY A 141 5.79 -1.27 7.59
CA GLY A 141 6.03 -2.45 6.76
C GLY A 141 7.45 -3.00 6.79
N THR A 142 8.27 -2.63 7.79
CA THR A 142 9.59 -3.24 8.00
C THR A 142 9.44 -4.63 8.61
N ARG A 143 10.51 -5.41 8.70
CA ARG A 143 10.47 -6.75 9.30
C ARG A 143 10.12 -6.76 10.79
N ALA A 144 10.20 -5.61 11.47
CA ALA A 144 9.78 -5.46 12.85
C ALA A 144 8.27 -5.22 13.01
N ASP A 145 7.58 -4.86 11.93
CA ASP A 145 6.20 -4.37 11.99
C ASP A 145 5.14 -5.46 11.74
N PHE A 146 5.57 -6.69 11.48
CA PHE A 146 4.68 -7.84 11.31
C PHE A 146 5.39 -9.15 11.65
N THR A 147 4.62 -10.22 11.83
CA THR A 147 5.09 -11.57 12.06
C THR A 147 4.35 -12.56 11.16
N THR A 148 4.80 -13.80 11.09
CA THR A 148 4.04 -14.86 10.40
C THR A 148 2.64 -15.03 10.99
N ALA A 149 2.50 -14.89 12.30
CA ALA A 149 1.20 -14.94 12.97
C ALA A 149 0.28 -13.78 12.55
N THR A 150 0.84 -12.58 12.30
CA THR A 150 0.08 -11.44 11.76
C THR A 150 -0.56 -11.79 10.41
N GLY A 151 0.20 -12.39 9.49
CA GLY A 151 -0.33 -12.83 8.19
C GLY A 151 -1.46 -13.86 8.32
N GLN A 152 -1.35 -14.79 9.28
CA GLN A 152 -2.41 -15.76 9.55
C GLN A 152 -3.69 -15.09 10.06
N ILE A 153 -3.56 -14.12 10.97
CA ILE A 153 -4.70 -13.34 11.49
C ILE A 153 -5.38 -12.55 10.37
N LEU A 154 -4.62 -11.91 9.46
CA LEU A 154 -5.18 -11.19 8.31
C LEU A 154 -5.99 -12.13 7.41
N ARG A 155 -5.51 -13.34 7.15
CA ARG A 155 -6.25 -14.38 6.43
C ARG A 155 -7.57 -14.71 7.12
N ASP A 156 -7.54 -14.96 8.43
CA ASP A 156 -8.72 -15.31 9.22
C ASP A 156 -9.77 -14.19 9.24
N VAL A 157 -9.32 -12.92 9.15
CA VAL A 157 -10.18 -11.73 9.05
C VAL A 157 -10.79 -11.59 7.64
N GLY A 158 -10.23 -12.29 6.64
CA GLY A 158 -10.76 -12.28 5.28
C GLY A 158 -10.03 -11.34 4.32
N TYR A 159 -8.81 -10.93 4.62
CA TYR A 159 -7.90 -10.36 3.62
C TYR A 159 -7.34 -11.48 2.71
N ARG A 160 -6.91 -11.12 1.51
CA ARG A 160 -6.35 -12.06 0.52
C ARG A 160 -4.83 -11.97 0.42
N PHE A 161 -4.27 -10.79 0.65
CA PHE A 161 -2.83 -10.55 0.64
C PHE A 161 -2.45 -9.29 1.42
N ALA A 162 -1.16 -9.18 1.78
CA ALA A 162 -0.63 -8.05 2.50
C ALA A 162 0.71 -7.58 1.93
N PHE A 163 0.89 -6.24 1.91
CA PHE A 163 2.06 -5.56 1.39
C PHE A 163 2.96 -5.08 2.52
N THR A 164 4.26 -5.23 2.30
CA THR A 164 5.32 -4.70 3.17
C THR A 164 5.98 -3.47 2.55
N SER A 165 6.92 -2.85 3.25
CA SER A 165 7.86 -1.88 2.67
C SER A 165 9.20 -2.52 2.28
N GLN A 166 9.31 -3.85 2.36
CA GLN A 166 10.52 -4.56 1.95
C GLN A 166 10.72 -4.42 0.45
N HIS A 167 11.93 -4.04 0.04
CA HIS A 167 12.25 -3.81 -1.36
C HIS A 167 12.28 -5.11 -2.17
N GLY A 168 11.63 -5.11 -3.32
CA GLY A 168 11.73 -6.23 -4.26
C GLY A 168 10.58 -6.33 -5.24
N PRO A 169 10.77 -7.12 -6.30
CA PRO A 169 9.70 -7.47 -7.23
C PRO A 169 8.79 -8.55 -6.64
N ILE A 170 7.54 -8.55 -7.08
CA ILE A 170 6.58 -9.63 -6.82
C ILE A 170 6.78 -10.70 -7.89
N SER A 171 7.09 -11.94 -7.48
CA SER A 171 7.25 -13.10 -8.35
C SER A 171 6.22 -14.18 -8.01
N ARG A 172 6.05 -15.17 -8.90
CA ARG A 172 5.21 -16.33 -8.61
C ARG A 172 5.77 -17.10 -7.41
N GLY A 173 4.89 -17.58 -6.55
CA GLY A 173 5.26 -18.32 -5.35
C GLY A 173 5.75 -17.45 -4.19
N VAL A 174 5.66 -16.12 -4.31
CA VAL A 174 5.92 -15.20 -3.18
C VAL A 174 4.92 -15.45 -2.05
N ASN A 175 5.34 -15.21 -0.81
CA ASN A 175 4.41 -15.21 0.33
C ASN A 175 3.39 -14.08 0.17
N HIS A 176 2.11 -14.42 0.01
CA HIS A 176 1.02 -13.46 -0.19
C HIS A 176 0.83 -12.50 1.00
N TRP A 177 1.40 -12.83 2.15
CA TRP A 177 1.33 -12.03 3.37
C TRP A 177 2.54 -11.13 3.57
N GLU A 178 3.48 -11.12 2.61
CA GLU A 178 4.72 -10.35 2.64
C GLU A 178 5.08 -9.81 1.25
N LEU A 179 4.08 -9.29 0.51
CA LEU A 179 4.32 -8.77 -0.84
C LEU A 179 5.27 -7.58 -0.77
N PRO A 180 6.43 -7.65 -1.45
CA PRO A 180 7.41 -6.57 -1.45
C PRO A 180 6.93 -5.39 -2.29
N ARG A 181 7.47 -4.21 -2.00
CA ARG A 181 7.21 -2.98 -2.78
C ARG A 181 8.52 -2.23 -3.05
N ILE A 182 8.50 -1.38 -4.05
CA ILE A 182 9.57 -0.43 -4.32
C ILE A 182 9.07 0.95 -3.90
N LYS A 183 9.68 1.52 -2.86
CA LYS A 183 9.35 2.86 -2.38
C LYS A 183 9.90 3.90 -3.37
N ILE A 184 9.06 4.86 -3.75
CA ILE A 184 9.43 6.02 -4.57
C ILE A 184 9.19 7.27 -3.72
N GLU A 185 10.21 8.09 -3.56
CA GLU A 185 10.14 9.32 -2.78
C GLU A 185 10.03 10.56 -3.68
N GLY A 186 9.46 11.63 -3.10
CA GLY A 186 9.43 12.94 -3.77
C GLY A 186 10.83 13.47 -4.03
N GLY A 187 11.07 14.03 -5.23
CA GLY A 187 12.38 14.56 -5.62
C GLY A 187 13.28 13.57 -6.36
N GLU A 188 12.93 12.30 -6.43
CA GLU A 188 13.68 11.34 -7.23
C GLU A 188 13.58 11.64 -8.73
N PRO A 189 14.72 11.60 -9.45
CA PRO A 189 14.74 11.88 -10.87
C PRO A 189 14.03 10.78 -11.69
N LEU A 190 13.41 11.16 -12.80
CA LEU A 190 12.64 10.23 -13.64
C LEU A 190 13.45 9.02 -14.14
N TRP A 191 14.76 9.15 -14.30
CA TRP A 191 15.60 8.01 -14.70
C TRP A 191 15.66 6.93 -13.62
N MET A 192 15.67 7.31 -12.33
CA MET A 192 15.63 6.37 -11.21
C MET A 192 14.30 5.61 -11.17
N PHE A 193 13.18 6.32 -11.34
CA PHE A 193 11.86 5.69 -11.50
C PHE A 193 11.84 4.67 -12.66
N ARG A 194 12.41 5.03 -13.82
CA ARG A 194 12.52 4.11 -14.97
C ARG A 194 13.41 2.92 -14.69
N LEU A 195 14.49 3.11 -13.93
CA LEU A 195 15.37 2.04 -13.50
C LEU A 195 14.65 1.07 -12.56
N ALA A 196 13.93 1.61 -11.57
CA ALA A 196 13.11 0.84 -10.65
C ALA A 196 12.06 -0.02 -11.37
N THR A 197 11.31 0.56 -12.34
CA THR A 197 10.30 -0.16 -13.12
C THR A 197 10.87 -1.23 -14.05
N ARG A 198 12.18 -1.24 -14.29
CA ARG A 198 12.89 -2.25 -15.11
C ARG A 198 13.62 -3.29 -14.28
N GLY A 199 13.43 -3.28 -12.95
CA GLY A 199 14.12 -4.22 -12.04
C GLY A 199 15.57 -3.83 -11.74
N GLY A 200 16.05 -2.67 -12.19
CA GLY A 200 17.43 -2.24 -11.98
C GLY A 200 17.79 -1.95 -10.52
N LEU A 201 16.77 -1.85 -9.65
CA LEU A 201 16.94 -1.69 -8.21
C LEU A 201 16.65 -2.98 -7.43
N ASP A 202 16.38 -4.10 -8.08
CA ASP A 202 15.98 -5.35 -7.40
C ASP A 202 17.06 -5.93 -6.48
N GLN A 203 18.32 -5.56 -6.71
CA GLN A 203 19.44 -5.96 -5.83
C GLN A 203 19.37 -5.29 -4.45
N TRP A 204 18.63 -4.18 -4.30
CA TRP A 204 18.44 -3.51 -3.02
C TRP A 204 17.70 -4.38 -1.98
N LYS A 205 17.00 -5.42 -2.43
CA LYS A 205 16.42 -6.44 -1.53
C LYS A 205 17.45 -7.07 -0.58
N TRP A 206 18.71 -7.16 -0.98
CA TRP A 206 19.79 -7.70 -0.15
C TRP A 206 20.21 -6.70 0.93
N ILE A 207 20.19 -5.40 0.62
CA ILE A 207 20.50 -4.31 1.55
C ILE A 207 19.40 -4.24 2.62
N ASP A 208 18.14 -4.19 2.23
CA ASP A 208 17.00 -4.22 3.16
C ASP A 208 17.03 -5.44 4.06
N ARG A 209 17.34 -6.60 3.50
CA ARG A 209 17.44 -7.86 4.24
C ARG A 209 18.56 -7.86 5.27
N SER A 210 19.64 -7.15 5.01
CA SER A 210 20.83 -7.10 5.88
C SER A 210 20.78 -5.97 6.91
N LEU A 211 20.18 -4.84 6.54
CA LEU A 211 20.20 -3.59 7.33
C LEU A 211 18.84 -3.22 7.94
N TRP A 212 17.83 -4.09 7.89
CA TRP A 212 16.49 -3.80 8.40
C TRP A 212 16.47 -3.35 9.88
N ARG A 213 17.45 -3.84 10.70
CA ARG A 213 17.59 -3.44 12.11
C ARG A 213 17.94 -1.95 12.27
N LEU A 214 18.58 -1.35 11.28
CA LEU A 214 18.91 0.08 11.28
C LEU A 214 17.73 0.96 10.86
N GLN A 215 16.72 0.37 10.22
CA GLN A 215 15.48 1.05 9.82
C GLN A 215 14.47 1.11 10.97
N ALA A 216 14.61 0.30 12.00
CA ALA A 216 13.79 0.35 13.19
C ALA A 216 14.15 1.59 14.01
N SER A 217 13.33 2.65 13.91
CA SER A 217 13.50 3.84 14.76
C SER A 217 13.17 3.49 16.21
N PRO A 218 14.03 3.82 17.20
CA PRO A 218 13.67 3.71 18.59
C PRO A 218 12.52 4.69 18.89
N GLY A 219 11.35 4.17 19.29
CA GLY A 219 10.19 4.99 19.70
C GLY A 219 8.95 4.94 18.81
N ARG A 220 8.75 3.90 18.03
CA ARG A 220 7.50 3.63 17.29
C ARG A 220 6.48 2.90 18.10
#